data_25a853dbfdde9a9b6ce425993a7f69f2
#
_entry.id   25a853dbfdde9a9b6ce425993a7f69f2
#
_cell.length_a   1.000
_cell.length_b   1.000
_cell.length_c   1.000
_cell.angle_alpha   90.00
_cell.angle_beta   90.00
_cell.angle_gamma   90.00
#
_symmetry.space_group_name_H-M   'P 1'
#
loop_
_entity.id
_entity.type
_entity.pdbx_description
1 polymer ?
#
loop_
_entity_poly.entity_id
_entity_poly.type
_entity_poly.pdbx_seq_one_letter_code
_entity_poly.pdbx_strand_id
1 'polypeptide(L)'
;MQGFRDRVQQNRRVQRRMATCFCVALFILLVSLSAFFVLQFEPVQRKYFYVYPYHDTVMKYAEIYHVDSNLTAAVIKSESKFKHTALSHRGAVGLMQLMPETAEWIAGQIGDKSYNVESLHEPDRNIRYGTWYLAELQREFKGNDVLALAAYNAGRGNVKAWMDENNWSYSFHDIDAIPYKETRDYVRQVIGDRKKYRELYPE
;
A
#
# COMPACT_ATOMS: atom_id res chain seq x y z
N MET A 1 6.13 -21.76 -67.94
CA MET A 1 6.39 -22.63 -66.77
C MET A 1 7.15 -21.89 -65.60
N GLN A 2 8.01 -20.95 -65.92
CA GLN A 2 8.80 -20.23 -64.92
C GLN A 2 7.93 -19.39 -63.93
N GLY A 3 6.97 -18.60 -64.37
CA GLY A 3 6.13 -17.76 -63.53
C GLY A 3 5.18 -18.54 -62.61
N PHE A 4 4.90 -19.81 -62.87
CA PHE A 4 4.15 -20.67 -61.92
C PHE A 4 5.03 -21.11 -60.74
N ARG A 5 6.28 -21.48 -61.01
CA ARG A 5 7.25 -21.86 -59.96
C ARG A 5 7.58 -20.70 -59.05
N ASP A 6 7.70 -19.49 -59.58
CA ASP A 6 7.98 -18.29 -58.79
C ASP A 6 6.82 -17.95 -57.85
N ARG A 7 5.57 -18.04 -58.31
CA ARG A 7 4.37 -17.85 -57.46
C ARG A 7 4.28 -18.89 -56.34
N VAL A 8 4.57 -20.16 -56.66
CA VAL A 8 4.58 -21.22 -55.62
C VAL A 8 5.67 -20.97 -54.56
N GLN A 9 6.87 -20.55 -54.97
CA GLN A 9 7.94 -20.23 -54.05
C GLN A 9 7.59 -18.99 -53.20
N GLN A 10 7.00 -17.97 -53.80
CA GLN A 10 6.56 -16.77 -53.10
C GLN A 10 5.51 -17.09 -52.03
N ASN A 11 4.51 -17.90 -52.36
CA ASN A 11 3.48 -18.34 -51.40
C ASN A 11 4.08 -19.16 -50.27
N ARG A 12 5.04 -20.05 -50.53
CA ARG A 12 5.74 -20.80 -49.48
C ARG A 12 6.54 -19.89 -48.56
N ARG A 13 7.18 -18.83 -49.09
CA ARG A 13 7.89 -17.84 -48.26
C ARG A 13 6.94 -17.04 -47.37
N VAL A 14 5.79 -16.63 -47.89
CA VAL A 14 4.76 -15.92 -47.13
C VAL A 14 4.20 -16.81 -46.02
N GLN A 15 3.83 -18.06 -46.34
CA GLN A 15 3.34 -19.02 -45.35
C GLN A 15 4.37 -19.29 -44.23
N ARG A 16 5.65 -19.47 -44.61
CA ARG A 16 6.72 -19.64 -43.59
C ARG A 16 6.85 -18.41 -42.69
N ARG A 17 6.82 -17.19 -43.24
CA ARG A 17 6.85 -15.96 -42.47
C ARG A 17 5.65 -15.83 -41.51
N MET A 18 4.45 -16.15 -42.02
CA MET A 18 3.24 -16.15 -41.18
C MET A 18 3.33 -17.19 -40.07
N ALA A 19 3.80 -18.39 -40.34
CA ALA A 19 4.01 -19.43 -39.33
C ALA A 19 5.05 -19.00 -38.28
N THR A 20 6.17 -18.40 -38.73
CA THR A 20 7.18 -17.87 -37.79
C THR A 20 6.61 -16.76 -36.91
N CYS A 21 5.88 -15.79 -37.48
CA CYS A 21 5.22 -14.74 -36.72
C CYS A 21 4.22 -15.31 -35.71
N PHE A 22 3.43 -16.32 -36.13
CA PHE A 22 2.49 -17.00 -35.22
C PHE A 22 3.21 -17.71 -34.06
N CYS A 23 4.29 -18.46 -34.35
CA CYS A 23 5.09 -19.12 -33.30
C CYS A 23 5.71 -18.12 -32.34
N VAL A 24 6.22 -17.01 -32.84
CA VAL A 24 6.78 -15.93 -31.97
C VAL A 24 5.69 -15.31 -31.09
N ALA A 25 4.52 -15.01 -31.67
CA ALA A 25 3.40 -14.45 -30.89
C ALA A 25 2.90 -15.43 -29.82
N LEU A 26 2.79 -16.73 -30.16
CA LEU A 26 2.43 -17.77 -29.21
C LEU A 26 3.46 -17.91 -28.09
N PHE A 27 4.75 -17.88 -28.43
CA PHE A 27 5.83 -17.92 -27.44
C PHE A 27 5.75 -16.73 -26.47
N ILE A 28 5.57 -15.50 -26.99
CA ILE A 28 5.41 -14.30 -26.16
C ILE A 28 4.20 -14.45 -25.24
N LEU A 29 3.07 -14.96 -25.75
CA LEU A 29 1.87 -15.19 -24.95
C LEU A 29 2.14 -16.18 -23.81
N LEU A 30 2.79 -17.30 -24.10
CA LEU A 30 3.12 -18.32 -23.09
C LEU A 30 4.08 -17.79 -22.01
N VAL A 31 5.10 -17.02 -22.41
CA VAL A 31 6.00 -16.37 -21.48
C VAL A 31 5.26 -15.35 -20.59
N SER A 32 4.37 -14.56 -21.18
CA SER A 32 3.56 -13.59 -20.43
C SER A 32 2.62 -14.26 -19.43
N LEU A 33 1.97 -15.35 -19.83
CA LEU A 33 1.11 -16.15 -18.94
C LEU A 33 1.91 -16.79 -17.81
N SER A 34 3.07 -17.39 -18.11
CA SER A 34 3.91 -17.98 -17.06
C SER A 34 4.44 -16.94 -16.08
N ALA A 35 4.86 -15.77 -16.57
CA ALA A 35 5.26 -14.66 -15.73
C ALA A 35 4.10 -14.19 -14.83
N PHE A 36 2.88 -14.06 -15.37
CA PHE A 36 1.69 -13.72 -14.61
C PHE A 36 1.44 -14.72 -13.45
N PHE A 37 1.49 -16.03 -13.72
CA PHE A 37 1.30 -17.05 -12.69
C PHE A 37 2.41 -17.02 -11.62
N VAL A 38 3.67 -16.81 -12.03
CA VAL A 38 4.80 -16.67 -11.09
C VAL A 38 4.60 -15.46 -10.17
N LEU A 39 4.14 -14.32 -10.71
CA LEU A 39 3.87 -13.12 -9.91
C LEU A 39 2.67 -13.28 -8.95
N GLN A 40 1.72 -14.18 -9.26
CA GLN A 40 0.59 -14.52 -8.37
C GLN A 40 0.95 -15.58 -7.32
N PHE A 41 2.10 -16.23 -7.45
CA PHE A 41 2.52 -17.27 -6.51
C PHE A 41 2.83 -16.65 -5.14
N GLU A 42 2.14 -17.10 -4.09
CA GLU A 42 2.24 -16.51 -2.74
C GLU A 42 3.68 -16.34 -2.21
N PRO A 43 4.59 -17.33 -2.31
CA PRO A 43 5.97 -17.14 -1.87
C PRO A 43 6.70 -16.00 -2.59
N VAL A 44 6.40 -15.76 -3.86
CA VAL A 44 6.94 -14.63 -4.62
C VAL A 44 6.35 -13.32 -4.11
N GLN A 45 5.02 -13.29 -3.88
CA GLN A 45 4.35 -12.11 -3.34
C GLN A 45 4.88 -11.73 -1.95
N ARG A 46 5.01 -12.69 -1.02
CA ARG A 46 5.56 -12.47 0.33
C ARG A 46 7.00 -11.97 0.28
N LYS A 47 7.81 -12.51 -0.62
CA LYS A 47 9.24 -12.17 -0.69
C LYS A 47 9.53 -10.82 -1.33
N TYR A 48 8.76 -10.41 -2.36
CA TYR A 48 9.12 -9.27 -3.20
C TYR A 48 8.13 -8.11 -3.17
N PHE A 49 6.85 -8.36 -2.90
CA PHE A 49 5.80 -7.34 -2.99
C PHE A 49 5.14 -7.00 -1.65
N TYR A 50 5.03 -8.01 -0.78
CA TYR A 50 4.35 -7.89 0.52
C TYR A 50 5.24 -8.44 1.63
N VAL A 51 6.48 -7.96 1.66
CA VAL A 51 7.41 -8.27 2.75
C VAL A 51 6.82 -7.76 4.07
N TYR A 52 7.05 -8.51 5.17
CA TYR A 52 6.55 -8.13 6.48
C TYR A 52 7.68 -8.17 7.53
N PRO A 53 8.71 -7.33 7.36
CA PRO A 53 9.68 -7.13 8.44
C PRO A 53 8.97 -6.46 9.62
N TYR A 54 9.50 -6.61 10.82
CA TYR A 54 8.88 -6.10 12.07
C TYR A 54 7.51 -6.71 12.40
N HIS A 55 7.18 -7.88 11.85
CA HIS A 55 5.90 -8.56 12.08
C HIS A 55 5.52 -8.61 13.56
N ASP A 56 6.43 -9.12 14.42
CA ASP A 56 6.17 -9.27 15.85
C ASP A 56 5.93 -7.93 16.56
N THR A 57 6.64 -6.87 16.14
CA THR A 57 6.43 -5.52 16.67
C THR A 57 5.07 -4.97 16.25
N VAL A 58 4.67 -5.19 15.00
CA VAL A 58 3.35 -4.77 14.51
C VAL A 58 2.24 -5.52 15.24
N MET A 59 2.35 -6.85 15.37
CA MET A 59 1.39 -7.67 16.11
C MET A 59 1.23 -7.20 17.55
N LYS A 60 2.35 -6.98 18.24
CA LYS A 60 2.37 -6.47 19.63
C LYS A 60 1.57 -5.18 19.79
N TYR A 61 1.81 -4.17 18.94
CA TYR A 61 1.14 -2.88 19.09
C TYR A 61 -0.27 -2.86 18.51
N ALA A 62 -0.55 -3.69 17.49
CA ALA A 62 -1.89 -3.93 16.98
C ALA A 62 -2.81 -4.51 18.08
N GLU A 63 -2.32 -5.49 18.83
CA GLU A 63 -3.03 -6.07 19.98
C GLU A 63 -3.23 -5.03 21.10
N ILE A 64 -2.17 -4.32 21.52
CA ILE A 64 -2.23 -3.30 22.59
C ILE A 64 -3.25 -2.21 22.28
N TYR A 65 -3.31 -1.75 21.04
CA TYR A 65 -4.15 -0.61 20.65
C TYR A 65 -5.44 -1.03 19.94
N HIS A 66 -5.69 -2.34 19.81
CA HIS A 66 -6.89 -2.91 19.16
C HIS A 66 -7.07 -2.46 17.71
N VAL A 67 -5.98 -2.45 16.95
CA VAL A 67 -5.95 -2.16 15.51
C VAL A 67 -5.68 -3.45 14.74
N ASP A 68 -6.27 -3.58 13.56
CA ASP A 68 -5.94 -4.70 12.65
C ASP A 68 -4.44 -4.64 12.26
N SER A 69 -3.69 -5.71 12.58
CA SER A 69 -2.26 -5.83 12.27
C SER A 69 -1.98 -5.69 10.77
N ASN A 70 -2.87 -6.23 9.93
CA ASN A 70 -2.77 -6.13 8.48
C ASN A 70 -3.02 -4.70 7.97
N LEU A 71 -3.86 -3.92 8.67
CA LEU A 71 -4.04 -2.49 8.39
C LEU A 71 -2.76 -1.72 8.73
N THR A 72 -2.17 -1.97 9.91
CA THR A 72 -0.91 -1.34 10.31
C THR A 72 0.22 -1.66 9.32
N ALA A 73 0.36 -2.92 8.90
CA ALA A 73 1.34 -3.32 7.89
C ALA A 73 1.12 -2.61 6.54
N ALA A 74 -0.13 -2.47 6.10
CA ALA A 74 -0.48 -1.77 4.87
C ALA A 74 -0.14 -0.28 4.93
N VAL A 75 -0.37 0.38 6.08
CA VAL A 75 0.05 1.77 6.32
C VAL A 75 1.57 1.87 6.23
N ILE A 76 2.34 1.04 6.96
CA ILE A 76 3.82 1.05 6.91
C ILE A 76 4.33 0.85 5.47
N LYS A 77 3.72 -0.08 4.73
CA LYS A 77 4.08 -0.33 3.33
C LYS A 77 3.84 0.91 2.46
N SER A 78 2.71 1.58 2.61
CA SER A 78 2.36 2.78 1.87
C SER A 78 3.28 3.95 2.21
N GLU A 79 3.58 4.16 3.50
CA GLU A 79 4.35 5.30 4.00
C GLU A 79 5.85 5.21 3.69
N SER A 80 6.46 4.06 3.92
CA SER A 80 7.93 3.93 3.85
C SER A 80 8.44 2.73 3.07
N LYS A 81 7.56 1.81 2.64
CA LYS A 81 7.94 0.49 2.14
C LYS A 81 8.82 -0.27 3.14
N PHE A 82 8.51 -0.13 4.42
CA PHE A 82 9.25 -0.68 5.56
C PHE A 82 10.68 -0.14 5.73
N LYS A 83 10.98 1.03 5.20
CA LYS A 83 12.28 1.69 5.37
C LYS A 83 12.27 2.54 6.65
N HIS A 84 12.89 2.05 7.73
CA HIS A 84 12.90 2.77 9.03
C HIS A 84 13.66 4.10 8.99
N THR A 85 14.58 4.29 8.04
CA THR A 85 15.32 5.54 7.84
C THR A 85 14.62 6.51 6.89
N ALA A 86 13.34 6.25 6.53
CA ALA A 86 12.63 7.12 5.62
C ALA A 86 12.44 8.52 6.23
N LEU A 87 12.68 9.55 5.42
CA LEU A 87 12.47 10.94 5.74
C LEU A 87 11.81 11.62 4.53
N SER A 88 10.63 12.20 4.73
CA SER A 88 9.94 12.90 3.65
C SER A 88 10.46 14.33 3.48
N HIS A 89 10.17 14.96 2.34
CA HIS A 89 10.47 16.38 2.10
C HIS A 89 9.74 17.32 3.08
N ARG A 90 8.66 16.86 3.70
CA ARG A 90 7.89 17.61 4.70
C ARG A 90 8.35 17.34 6.13
N GLY A 91 9.37 16.49 6.32
CA GLY A 91 9.93 16.16 7.63
C GLY A 91 9.25 14.97 8.34
N ALA A 92 8.37 14.21 7.67
CA ALA A 92 7.81 12.99 8.25
C ALA A 92 8.89 11.90 8.36
N VAL A 93 8.92 11.15 9.47
CA VAL A 93 10.03 10.28 9.86
C VAL A 93 9.59 8.83 10.05
N GLY A 94 10.41 7.91 9.54
CA GLY A 94 10.40 6.49 9.90
C GLY A 94 9.35 5.66 9.18
N LEU A 95 9.07 4.47 9.73
CA LEU A 95 8.23 3.44 9.13
C LEU A 95 6.81 3.91 8.80
N MET A 96 6.21 4.65 9.72
CA MET A 96 4.83 5.14 9.63
C MET A 96 4.75 6.65 9.31
N GLN A 97 5.88 7.25 8.90
CA GLN A 97 6.00 8.65 8.46
C GLN A 97 5.30 9.64 9.40
N LEU A 98 5.69 9.61 10.65
CA LEU A 98 5.14 10.52 11.65
C LEU A 98 5.80 11.90 11.56
N MET A 99 4.99 12.94 11.57
CA MET A 99 5.47 14.30 11.73
C MET A 99 5.99 14.49 13.17
N PRO A 100 7.14 15.18 13.39
CA PRO A 100 7.69 15.39 14.71
C PRO A 100 6.70 15.96 15.73
N GLU A 101 5.91 16.95 15.31
CA GLU A 101 4.90 17.59 16.18
C GLU A 101 3.78 16.60 16.56
N THR A 102 3.37 15.75 15.60
CA THR A 102 2.38 14.69 15.87
C THR A 102 2.95 13.66 16.84
N ALA A 103 4.20 13.26 16.67
CA ALA A 103 4.86 12.29 17.53
C ALA A 103 5.08 12.84 18.96
N GLU A 104 5.43 14.12 19.09
CA GLU A 104 5.53 14.79 20.39
C GLU A 104 4.19 14.81 21.12
N TRP A 105 3.11 15.14 20.41
CA TRP A 105 1.76 15.08 20.95
C TRP A 105 1.40 13.66 21.40
N ILE A 106 1.69 12.63 20.56
CA ILE A 106 1.48 11.23 20.91
C ILE A 106 2.26 10.86 22.18
N ALA A 107 3.55 11.22 22.25
CA ALA A 107 4.38 10.97 23.43
C ALA A 107 3.75 11.51 24.70
N GLY A 108 3.21 12.73 24.64
CA GLY A 108 2.47 13.34 25.75
C GLY A 108 1.22 12.53 26.13
N GLN A 109 0.46 12.03 25.14
CA GLN A 109 -0.76 11.25 25.40
C GLN A 109 -0.48 9.89 26.06
N ILE A 110 0.61 9.23 25.66
CA ILE A 110 0.98 7.91 26.18
C ILE A 110 1.97 7.97 27.36
N GLY A 111 2.35 9.18 27.78
CA GLY A 111 3.25 9.40 28.92
C GLY A 111 4.72 9.03 28.65
N ASP A 112 5.17 9.04 27.39
CA ASP A 112 6.57 8.74 27.03
C ASP A 112 7.45 9.98 27.19
N LYS A 113 8.11 10.10 28.34
CA LYS A 113 9.01 11.21 28.68
C LYS A 113 10.39 11.10 28.00
N SER A 114 10.67 9.97 27.33
CA SER A 114 11.96 9.72 26.66
C SER A 114 11.96 10.10 25.19
N TYR A 115 10.84 10.66 24.69
CA TYR A 115 10.71 11.07 23.30
C TYR A 115 11.76 12.14 22.93
N ASN A 116 12.34 11.94 21.77
CA ASN A 116 13.07 12.91 20.98
C ASN A 116 12.87 12.57 19.49
N VAL A 117 13.12 13.51 18.58
CA VAL A 117 12.83 13.34 17.14
C VAL A 117 13.66 12.22 16.53
N GLU A 118 14.92 12.06 16.94
CA GLU A 118 15.83 11.03 16.43
C GLU A 118 15.29 9.63 16.75
N SER A 119 14.62 9.49 17.87
CA SER A 119 14.03 8.21 18.29
C SER A 119 12.89 7.71 17.37
N LEU A 120 12.37 8.56 16.48
CA LEU A 120 11.41 8.13 15.46
C LEU A 120 12.02 7.22 14.37
N HIS A 121 13.34 7.13 14.29
CA HIS A 121 13.99 6.15 13.41
C HIS A 121 14.05 4.74 14.04
N GLU A 122 13.75 4.61 15.34
CA GLU A 122 13.65 3.33 16.02
C GLU A 122 12.35 2.61 15.62
N PRO A 123 12.43 1.39 15.03
CA PRO A 123 11.26 0.69 14.55
C PRO A 123 10.17 0.48 15.62
N ASP A 124 10.56 0.05 16.82
CA ASP A 124 9.63 -0.22 17.92
C ASP A 124 8.83 1.03 18.30
N ARG A 125 9.51 2.17 18.46
CA ARG A 125 8.88 3.44 18.83
C ARG A 125 7.98 3.98 17.72
N ASN A 126 8.48 3.97 16.48
CA ASN A 126 7.73 4.49 15.33
C ASN A 126 6.45 3.69 15.10
N ILE A 127 6.52 2.35 15.15
CA ILE A 127 5.35 1.47 15.01
C ILE A 127 4.40 1.67 16.20
N ARG A 128 4.91 1.76 17.44
CA ARG A 128 4.10 2.03 18.62
C ARG A 128 3.29 3.31 18.46
N TYR A 129 3.94 4.40 18.10
CA TYR A 129 3.30 5.71 17.98
C TYR A 129 2.32 5.76 16.81
N GLY A 130 2.73 5.25 15.64
CA GLY A 130 1.87 5.24 14.45
C GLY A 130 0.63 4.36 14.61
N THR A 131 0.77 3.19 15.26
CA THR A 131 -0.37 2.31 15.53
C THR A 131 -1.32 2.94 16.55
N TRP A 132 -0.78 3.58 17.59
CA TRP A 132 -1.60 4.33 18.55
C TRP A 132 -2.36 5.47 17.85
N TYR A 133 -1.69 6.22 16.96
CA TYR A 133 -2.33 7.31 16.21
C TYR A 133 -3.43 6.81 15.28
N LEU A 134 -3.20 5.68 14.62
CA LEU A 134 -4.21 5.04 13.79
C LEU A 134 -5.44 4.62 14.61
N ALA A 135 -5.24 4.06 15.83
CA ALA A 135 -6.32 3.75 16.76
C ALA A 135 -7.12 4.98 17.17
N GLU A 136 -6.43 6.10 17.45
CA GLU A 136 -7.07 7.38 17.77
C GLU A 136 -7.94 7.89 16.64
N LEU A 137 -7.43 7.82 15.39
CA LEU A 137 -8.19 8.22 14.22
C LEU A 137 -9.41 7.31 13.99
N GLN A 138 -9.24 5.98 14.14
CA GLN A 138 -10.38 5.06 14.05
C GLN A 138 -11.45 5.38 15.11
N ARG A 139 -11.06 5.72 16.33
CA ARG A 139 -11.97 6.12 17.39
C ARG A 139 -12.67 7.45 17.08
N GLU A 140 -11.90 8.46 16.64
CA GLU A 140 -12.41 9.79 16.26
C GLU A 140 -13.45 9.70 15.13
N PHE A 141 -13.18 8.83 14.14
CA PHE A 141 -14.07 8.61 13.00
C PHE A 141 -15.01 7.41 13.16
N LYS A 142 -15.27 6.98 14.40
CA LYS A 142 -16.25 5.95 14.78
C LYS A 142 -16.08 4.62 14.03
N GLY A 143 -14.85 4.19 13.83
CA GLY A 143 -14.50 2.95 13.14
C GLY A 143 -14.55 3.03 11.61
N ASN A 144 -14.73 4.20 11.02
CA ASN A 144 -14.69 4.38 9.58
C ASN A 144 -13.24 4.42 9.07
N ASP A 145 -12.76 3.32 8.48
CA ASP A 145 -11.39 3.21 7.98
C ASP A 145 -11.08 4.19 6.84
N VAL A 146 -12.06 4.52 5.98
CA VAL A 146 -11.86 5.49 4.88
C VAL A 146 -11.54 6.87 5.44
N LEU A 147 -12.34 7.34 6.40
CA LEU A 147 -12.13 8.65 7.05
C LEU A 147 -10.85 8.65 7.91
N ALA A 148 -10.59 7.57 8.64
CA ALA A 148 -9.40 7.45 9.47
C ALA A 148 -8.11 7.47 8.62
N LEU A 149 -8.06 6.73 7.52
CA LEU A 149 -6.92 6.72 6.60
C LEU A 149 -6.77 8.05 5.86
N ALA A 150 -7.87 8.67 5.45
CA ALA A 150 -7.84 10.00 4.88
C ALA A 150 -7.25 11.02 5.88
N ALA A 151 -7.63 10.92 7.16
CA ALA A 151 -7.12 11.77 8.23
C ALA A 151 -5.65 11.50 8.56
N TYR A 152 -5.22 10.25 8.46
CA TYR A 152 -3.81 9.88 8.63
C TYR A 152 -2.93 10.58 7.58
N ASN A 153 -3.35 10.56 6.33
CA ASN A 153 -2.59 11.13 5.21
C ASN A 153 -2.76 12.65 5.05
N ALA A 154 -3.99 13.15 5.09
CA ALA A 154 -4.29 14.56 4.84
C ALA A 154 -4.39 15.42 6.12
N GLY A 155 -4.42 14.79 7.29
CA GLY A 155 -4.68 15.45 8.56
C GLY A 155 -6.17 15.50 8.94
N ARG A 156 -6.43 15.27 10.22
CA ARG A 156 -7.80 15.22 10.79
C ARG A 156 -8.62 16.49 10.59
N GLY A 157 -7.97 17.66 10.58
CA GLY A 157 -8.64 18.93 10.35
C GLY A 157 -9.24 19.05 8.96
N ASN A 158 -8.51 18.62 7.93
CA ASN A 158 -9.01 18.63 6.56
C ASN A 158 -10.21 17.68 6.41
N VAL A 159 -10.14 16.49 6.97
CA VAL A 159 -11.24 15.51 6.86
C VAL A 159 -12.49 16.02 7.56
N LYS A 160 -12.38 16.66 8.74
CA LYS A 160 -13.53 17.29 9.41
C LYS A 160 -14.14 18.40 8.55
N ALA A 161 -13.31 19.28 7.98
CA ALA A 161 -13.79 20.33 7.08
C ALA A 161 -14.53 19.72 5.88
N TRP A 162 -13.99 18.66 5.26
CA TRP A 162 -14.69 17.99 4.16
C TRP A 162 -16.01 17.36 4.57
N MET A 163 -16.07 16.77 5.78
CA MET A 163 -17.31 16.23 6.32
C MET A 163 -18.36 17.31 6.49
N ASP A 164 -17.99 18.47 7.03
CA ASP A 164 -18.90 19.58 7.25
C ASP A 164 -19.36 20.20 5.92
N GLU A 165 -18.43 20.48 5.00
CA GLU A 165 -18.70 21.11 3.70
C GLU A 165 -19.59 20.24 2.80
N ASN A 166 -19.41 18.92 2.86
CA ASN A 166 -20.11 17.96 1.98
C ASN A 166 -21.23 17.18 2.69
N ASN A 167 -21.51 17.49 3.96
CA ASN A 167 -22.49 16.78 4.79
C ASN A 167 -22.21 15.26 4.89
N TRP A 168 -20.92 14.86 4.96
CA TRP A 168 -20.57 13.45 5.12
C TRP A 168 -20.84 13.00 6.55
N SER A 169 -21.46 11.84 6.67
CA SER A 169 -21.61 11.16 7.95
C SER A 169 -20.43 10.22 8.24
N TYR A 170 -20.39 9.67 9.44
CA TYR A 170 -19.40 8.64 9.81
C TYR A 170 -19.58 7.31 9.06
N SER A 171 -20.62 7.15 8.24
CA SER A 171 -20.80 6.02 7.31
C SER A 171 -20.26 6.32 5.90
N PHE A 172 -19.52 7.41 5.72
CA PHE A 172 -18.90 7.77 4.43
C PHE A 172 -17.92 6.71 3.93
N HIS A 173 -18.04 6.33 2.64
CA HIS A 173 -17.16 5.33 2.02
C HIS A 173 -16.83 5.60 0.54
N ASP A 174 -17.29 6.73 0.00
CA ASP A 174 -17.01 7.14 -1.37
C ASP A 174 -15.59 7.76 -1.47
N ILE A 175 -14.58 6.93 -1.69
CA ILE A 175 -13.20 7.37 -1.80
C ILE A 175 -13.02 8.38 -2.95
N ASP A 176 -13.82 8.28 -4.03
CA ASP A 176 -13.72 9.18 -5.18
C ASP A 176 -14.14 10.61 -4.85
N ALA A 177 -14.99 10.80 -3.85
CA ALA A 177 -15.40 12.11 -3.37
C ALA A 177 -14.35 12.83 -2.51
N ILE A 178 -13.29 12.15 -2.02
CA ILE A 178 -12.20 12.80 -1.26
C ILE A 178 -11.53 13.87 -2.12
N PRO A 179 -11.42 15.15 -1.68
CA PRO A 179 -10.95 16.25 -2.52
C PRO A 179 -9.50 16.10 -3.03
N TYR A 180 -8.58 15.59 -2.19
CA TYR A 180 -7.18 15.46 -2.56
C TYR A 180 -6.91 14.15 -3.28
N LYS A 181 -6.39 14.21 -4.52
CA LYS A 181 -6.04 13.04 -5.32
C LYS A 181 -5.04 12.13 -4.60
N GLU A 182 -4.01 12.72 -3.99
CA GLU A 182 -3.00 11.98 -3.22
C GLU A 182 -3.66 11.13 -2.12
N THR A 183 -4.59 11.72 -1.37
CA THR A 183 -5.30 11.03 -0.30
C THR A 183 -6.25 9.95 -0.82
N ARG A 184 -6.94 10.18 -1.94
CA ARG A 184 -7.73 9.11 -2.60
C ARG A 184 -6.88 7.90 -2.96
N ASP A 185 -5.75 8.16 -3.61
CA ASP A 185 -4.85 7.10 -4.05
C ASP A 185 -4.25 6.35 -2.85
N TYR A 186 -3.87 7.08 -1.79
CA TYR A 186 -3.40 6.52 -0.53
C TYR A 186 -4.45 5.59 0.12
N VAL A 187 -5.67 6.07 0.30
CA VAL A 187 -6.75 5.27 0.93
C VAL A 187 -7.02 3.99 0.13
N ARG A 188 -7.12 4.08 -1.21
CA ARG A 188 -7.30 2.90 -2.07
C ARG A 188 -6.15 1.91 -1.92
N GLN A 189 -4.92 2.42 -1.93
CA GLN A 189 -3.73 1.58 -1.82
C GLN A 189 -3.70 0.86 -0.48
N VAL A 190 -3.91 1.55 0.63
CA VAL A 190 -3.86 0.96 1.98
C VAL A 190 -4.97 -0.10 2.15
N ILE A 191 -6.20 0.18 1.71
CA ILE A 191 -7.30 -0.81 1.78
C ILE A 191 -6.99 -2.04 0.93
N GLY A 192 -6.45 -1.85 -0.28
CA GLY A 192 -6.03 -2.95 -1.15
C GLY A 192 -4.89 -3.78 -0.56
N ASP A 193 -3.87 -3.11 -0.02
CA ASP A 193 -2.72 -3.75 0.62
C ASP A 193 -3.12 -4.50 1.89
N ARG A 194 -4.02 -3.94 2.73
CA ARG A 194 -4.60 -4.63 3.89
C ARG A 194 -5.23 -5.97 3.51
N LYS A 195 -6.04 -5.98 2.44
CA LYS A 195 -6.64 -7.22 1.94
C LYS A 195 -5.58 -8.24 1.56
N LYS A 196 -4.52 -7.80 0.88
CA LYS A 196 -3.40 -8.67 0.49
C LYS A 196 -2.60 -9.19 1.67
N TYR A 197 -2.30 -8.36 2.67
CA TYR A 197 -1.65 -8.82 3.89
C TYR A 197 -2.48 -9.88 4.60
N ARG A 198 -3.80 -9.70 4.72
CA ARG A 198 -4.71 -10.70 5.32
C ARG A 198 -4.74 -12.01 4.56
N GLU A 199 -4.69 -11.98 3.21
CA GLU A 199 -4.62 -13.18 2.38
C GLU A 199 -3.28 -13.91 2.55
N LEU A 200 -2.18 -13.16 2.61
CA LEU A 200 -0.82 -13.72 2.65
C LEU A 200 -0.36 -14.09 4.07
N TYR A 201 -0.83 -13.42 5.09
CA TYR A 201 -0.44 -13.60 6.50
C TYR A 201 -1.70 -13.76 7.37
N PRO A 202 -2.42 -14.90 7.22
CA PRO A 202 -3.58 -15.18 8.07
C PRO A 202 -3.14 -15.28 9.54
N GLU A 203 -3.92 -14.67 10.45
CA GLU A 203 -3.74 -14.74 11.89
C GLU A 203 -4.19 -16.09 12.46
#